data_def4afe1602995a09093f7e1b2f71b6d
#
_entry.id   def4afe1602995a09093f7e1b2f71b6d
#
_cell.length_a   1.000
_cell.length_b   1.000
_cell.length_c   1.000
_cell.angle_alpha   90.00
_cell.angle_beta   90.00
_cell.angle_gamma   90.00
#
_symmetry.space_group_name_H-M   'P 1'
#
loop_
_entity.id
_entity.type
_entity.pdbx_description
1 polymer ?
#
loop_
_entity_poly.entity_id
_entity_poly.type
_entity_poly.pdbx_seq_one_letter_code
_entity_poly.pdbx_strand_id
1 'polypeptide(L)'
;MNPEKAYFVRELTRKIDAQLNSVRRELKNLVELGLVVEKAGTAGARPGATLAEKKKYYAVNMDFVLCDDLRSMFKKMQILLKKYLVQELEKRGNVEYFAFTGRFVERSDVPTDIVIVGSIDPAELQRSIVQFEGDLGHEINYTLLPKEEFLYRRQVADRFLMSILGGEKVVMINRLGV
;
A
#
# COMPACT_ATOMS: atom_id res chain seq x y z
N MET A 1 1.47 -5.70 2.05
CA MET A 1 0.82 -7.04 1.90
C MET A 1 0.95 -7.80 3.21
N ASN A 2 -0.13 -8.42 3.69
CA ASN A 2 -0.08 -9.27 4.87
C ASN A 2 0.13 -10.73 4.42
N PRO A 3 1.31 -11.33 4.67
CA PRO A 3 1.63 -12.68 4.21
C PRO A 3 0.82 -13.77 4.94
N GLU A 4 0.29 -13.48 6.11
CA GLU A 4 -0.53 -14.41 6.89
C GLU A 4 -1.97 -14.51 6.39
N LYS A 5 -2.41 -13.54 5.60
CA LYS A 5 -3.78 -13.50 5.09
C LYS A 5 -4.00 -14.52 3.98
N ALA A 6 -5.03 -15.34 4.13
CA ALA A 6 -5.48 -16.23 3.08
C ALA A 6 -6.55 -15.54 2.21
N TYR A 7 -6.48 -15.76 0.91
CA TYR A 7 -7.35 -15.17 -0.09
C TYR A 7 -8.05 -16.26 -0.90
N PHE A 8 -9.29 -16.02 -1.32
CA PHE A 8 -9.92 -16.90 -2.28
C PHE A 8 -9.79 -16.33 -3.72
N VAL A 9 -9.90 -17.19 -4.73
CA VAL A 9 -9.57 -16.85 -6.12
C VAL A 9 -10.25 -15.55 -6.61
N ARG A 10 -11.57 -15.39 -6.37
CA ARG A 10 -12.30 -14.20 -6.83
C ARG A 10 -11.87 -12.90 -6.14
N GLU A 11 -11.36 -12.98 -4.92
CA GLU A 11 -10.78 -11.83 -4.23
C GLU A 11 -9.46 -11.42 -4.89
N LEU A 12 -8.61 -12.40 -5.24
CA LEU A 12 -7.37 -12.16 -5.97
C LEU A 12 -7.64 -11.56 -7.35
N THR A 13 -8.59 -12.11 -8.13
CA THR A 13 -8.93 -11.57 -9.45
C THR A 13 -9.33 -10.08 -9.41
N ARG A 14 -10.08 -9.67 -8.38
CA ARG A 14 -10.47 -8.26 -8.22
C ARG A 14 -9.28 -7.38 -7.81
N LYS A 15 -8.38 -7.91 -6.98
CA LYS A 15 -7.22 -7.15 -6.49
C LYS A 15 -6.16 -6.90 -7.56
N ILE A 16 -5.97 -7.83 -8.50
CA ILE A 16 -4.94 -7.75 -9.54
C ILE A 16 -5.52 -7.46 -10.92
N ASP A 17 -6.83 -7.21 -11.00
CA ASP A 17 -7.58 -6.96 -12.25
C ASP A 17 -7.25 -7.99 -13.34
N ALA A 18 -7.34 -9.27 -13.02
CA ALA A 18 -6.98 -10.35 -13.92
C ALA A 18 -8.12 -11.35 -14.14
N GLN A 19 -8.10 -12.07 -15.26
CA GLN A 19 -9.12 -13.07 -15.58
C GLN A 19 -9.06 -14.27 -14.64
N LEU A 20 -10.24 -14.74 -14.21
CA LEU A 20 -10.39 -15.83 -13.25
C LEU A 20 -9.62 -17.10 -13.64
N ASN A 21 -9.64 -17.48 -14.93
CA ASN A 21 -8.98 -18.72 -15.39
C ASN A 21 -7.44 -18.55 -15.38
N SER A 22 -6.93 -17.38 -15.68
CA SER A 22 -5.50 -17.08 -15.60
C SER A 22 -5.02 -17.13 -14.16
N VAL A 23 -5.77 -16.52 -13.22
CA VAL A 23 -5.44 -16.56 -11.80
C VAL A 23 -5.47 -18.00 -11.25
N ARG A 24 -6.46 -18.81 -11.65
CA ARG A 24 -6.52 -20.22 -11.22
C ARG A 24 -5.32 -21.03 -11.70
N ARG A 25 -4.93 -20.84 -12.96
CA ARG A 25 -3.77 -21.52 -13.54
C ARG A 25 -2.49 -21.13 -12.81
N GLU A 26 -2.32 -19.83 -12.56
CA GLU A 26 -1.13 -19.34 -11.86
C GLU A 26 -1.08 -19.79 -10.40
N LEU A 27 -2.20 -19.76 -9.69
CA LEU A 27 -2.26 -20.31 -8.33
C LEU A 27 -1.90 -21.79 -8.27
N LYS A 28 -2.32 -22.58 -9.27
CA LYS A 28 -1.92 -23.98 -9.36
C LYS A 28 -0.41 -24.13 -9.51
N ASN A 29 0.21 -23.35 -10.41
CA ASN A 29 1.66 -23.33 -10.59
C ASN A 29 2.39 -22.93 -9.30
N LEU A 30 1.90 -21.91 -8.59
CA LEU A 30 2.50 -21.44 -7.34
C LEU A 30 2.36 -22.47 -6.20
N VAL A 31 1.28 -23.25 -6.19
CA VAL A 31 1.11 -24.37 -5.24
C VAL A 31 2.07 -25.51 -5.59
N GLU A 32 2.21 -25.85 -6.86
CA GLU A 32 3.15 -26.88 -7.33
C GLU A 32 4.61 -26.51 -7.03
N LEU A 33 4.95 -25.22 -7.13
CA LEU A 33 6.26 -24.68 -6.73
C LEU A 33 6.47 -24.65 -5.20
N GLY A 34 5.41 -24.84 -4.42
CA GLY A 34 5.48 -24.77 -2.96
C GLY A 34 5.48 -23.37 -2.36
N LEU A 35 5.35 -22.30 -3.18
CA LEU A 35 5.31 -20.92 -2.71
C LEU A 35 3.97 -20.56 -2.05
N VAL A 36 2.90 -21.20 -2.49
CA VAL A 36 1.53 -21.00 -1.99
C VAL A 36 0.98 -22.31 -1.48
N VAL A 37 0.20 -22.26 -0.40
CA VAL A 37 -0.54 -23.41 0.15
C VAL A 37 -2.03 -23.20 0.02
N GLU A 38 -2.75 -24.29 -0.32
CA GLU A 38 -4.21 -24.34 -0.26
C GLU A 38 -4.66 -24.55 1.18
N LYS A 39 -5.56 -23.70 1.68
CA LYS A 39 -6.23 -23.86 2.97
C LYS A 39 -7.72 -24.08 2.75
N ALA A 40 -8.27 -25.13 3.36
CA ALA A 40 -9.71 -25.33 3.40
C ALA A 40 -10.35 -24.25 4.29
N GLY A 41 -11.20 -23.41 3.73
CA GLY A 41 -11.89 -22.37 4.50
C GLY A 41 -13.23 -22.90 5.01
N THR A 42 -13.48 -22.68 6.30
CA THR A 42 -14.78 -22.92 6.94
C THR A 42 -15.67 -21.69 6.97
N ALA A 43 -15.15 -20.50 6.60
CA ALA A 43 -15.90 -19.25 6.63
C ALA A 43 -17.06 -19.26 5.62
N GLY A 44 -18.28 -19.34 6.14
CA GLY A 44 -19.52 -19.32 5.36
C GLY A 44 -20.00 -20.68 4.83
N ALA A 45 -19.42 -21.78 5.27
CA ALA A 45 -19.97 -23.10 5.00
C ALA A 45 -21.23 -23.32 5.90
N ARG A 46 -22.35 -23.73 5.28
CA ARG A 46 -23.53 -24.17 6.04
C ARG A 46 -23.17 -25.44 6.81
N PRO A 47 -23.73 -25.68 8.04
CA PRO A 47 -23.58 -26.95 8.71
C PRO A 47 -24.02 -28.09 7.77
N GLY A 48 -23.12 -29.03 7.48
CA GLY A 48 -23.39 -30.14 6.53
C GLY A 48 -22.90 -29.95 5.09
N ALA A 49 -22.17 -28.84 4.79
CA ALA A 49 -21.60 -28.62 3.46
C ALA A 49 -20.60 -29.73 3.08
N THR A 50 -20.73 -30.27 1.86
CA THR A 50 -19.81 -31.27 1.31
C THR A 50 -18.40 -30.68 1.08
N LEU A 51 -17.39 -31.54 0.99
CA LEU A 51 -16.00 -31.14 0.69
C LEU A 51 -15.88 -30.31 -0.61
N ALA A 52 -16.76 -30.55 -1.60
CA ALA A 52 -16.82 -29.81 -2.85
C ALA A 52 -17.34 -28.37 -2.71
N GLU A 53 -18.10 -28.06 -1.65
CA GLU A 53 -18.65 -26.73 -1.37
C GLU A 53 -17.72 -25.86 -0.50
N LYS A 54 -16.65 -26.45 0.04
CA LYS A 54 -15.66 -25.69 0.82
C LYS A 54 -14.85 -24.80 -0.09
N LYS A 55 -14.93 -23.49 0.12
CA LYS A 55 -14.12 -22.51 -0.61
C LYS A 55 -12.64 -22.79 -0.36
N LYS A 56 -11.86 -22.89 -1.44
CA LYS A 56 -10.40 -22.96 -1.36
C LYS A 56 -9.82 -21.57 -1.14
N TYR A 57 -9.00 -21.45 -0.11
CA TYR A 57 -8.23 -20.26 0.18
C TYR A 57 -6.75 -20.54 -0.11
N TYR A 58 -6.05 -19.52 -0.51
CA TYR A 58 -4.63 -19.56 -0.86
C TYR A 58 -3.87 -18.61 0.06
N ALA A 59 -2.79 -19.10 0.67
CA ALA A 59 -1.90 -18.32 1.52
C ALA A 59 -0.45 -18.55 1.11
N VAL A 60 0.42 -17.62 1.44
CA VAL A 60 1.85 -17.79 1.27
C VAL A 60 2.32 -18.95 2.14
N ASN A 61 3.17 -19.81 1.59
CA ASN A 61 3.86 -20.85 2.37
C ASN A 61 5.04 -20.18 3.11
N MET A 62 4.91 -20.06 4.42
CA MET A 62 5.94 -19.40 5.23
C MET A 62 7.21 -20.24 5.37
N ASP A 63 7.09 -21.57 5.16
CA ASP A 63 8.21 -22.51 5.22
C ASP A 63 8.92 -22.67 3.86
N PHE A 64 8.48 -21.91 2.83
CA PHE A 64 9.14 -21.95 1.54
C PHE A 64 10.54 -21.35 1.63
N VAL A 65 11.54 -22.07 1.11
CA VAL A 65 12.97 -21.77 1.25
C VAL A 65 13.34 -20.32 0.86
N LEU A 66 12.66 -19.73 -0.13
CA LEU A 66 12.91 -18.35 -0.58
C LEU A 66 11.91 -17.33 0.01
N CYS A 67 11.07 -17.71 0.98
CA CYS A 67 10.01 -16.84 1.50
C CYS A 67 10.57 -15.53 2.06
N ASP A 68 11.62 -15.60 2.86
CA ASP A 68 12.23 -14.43 3.48
C ASP A 68 13.00 -13.56 2.48
N ASP A 69 13.65 -14.17 1.49
CA ASP A 69 14.31 -13.45 0.40
C ASP A 69 13.32 -12.66 -0.44
N LEU A 70 12.20 -13.29 -0.83
CA LEU A 70 11.11 -12.62 -1.55
C LEU A 70 10.51 -11.48 -0.72
N ARG A 71 10.26 -11.71 0.57
CA ARG A 71 9.76 -10.67 1.49
C ARG A 71 10.73 -9.48 1.57
N SER A 72 12.03 -9.75 1.71
CA SER A 72 13.08 -8.73 1.72
C SER A 72 13.13 -7.96 0.41
N MET A 73 13.04 -8.66 -0.71
CA MET A 73 12.99 -8.06 -2.05
C MET A 73 11.79 -7.11 -2.20
N PHE A 74 10.57 -7.54 -1.82
CA PHE A 74 9.38 -6.68 -1.88
C PHE A 74 9.48 -5.47 -0.97
N LYS A 75 10.05 -5.60 0.24
CA LYS A 75 10.31 -4.45 1.11
C LYS A 75 11.27 -3.44 0.46
N LYS A 76 12.35 -3.92 -0.16
CA LYS A 76 13.30 -3.05 -0.89
C LYS A 76 12.64 -2.37 -2.09
N MET A 77 11.81 -3.08 -2.85
CA MET A 77 11.03 -2.49 -3.94
C MET A 77 10.14 -1.35 -3.46
N GLN A 78 9.42 -1.51 -2.36
CA GLN A 78 8.60 -0.43 -1.79
C GLN A 78 9.41 0.82 -1.43
N ILE A 79 10.64 0.65 -0.93
CA ILE A 79 11.54 1.79 -0.65
C ILE A 79 11.94 2.50 -1.95
N LEU A 80 12.25 1.74 -3.01
CA LEU A 80 12.60 2.31 -4.32
C LEU A 80 11.42 3.07 -4.93
N LEU A 81 10.22 2.51 -4.89
CA LEU A 81 9.00 3.19 -5.37
C LEU A 81 8.74 4.50 -4.61
N LYS A 82 8.90 4.50 -3.28
CA LYS A 82 8.78 5.71 -2.47
C LYS A 82 9.78 6.79 -2.91
N LYS A 83 11.04 6.43 -3.12
CA LYS A 83 12.07 7.37 -3.60
C LYS A 83 11.76 7.90 -4.99
N TYR A 84 11.31 7.03 -5.89
CA TYR A 84 10.93 7.42 -7.25
C TYR A 84 9.81 8.46 -7.26
N LEU A 85 8.73 8.23 -6.51
CA LEU A 85 7.63 9.20 -6.40
C LEU A 85 8.13 10.57 -5.94
N VAL A 86 8.97 10.60 -4.89
CA VAL A 86 9.52 11.87 -4.36
C VAL A 86 10.31 12.61 -5.44
N GLN A 87 11.19 11.91 -6.14
CA GLN A 87 12.01 12.50 -7.22
C GLN A 87 11.16 13.03 -8.38
N GLU A 88 10.09 12.31 -8.75
CA GLU A 88 9.18 12.76 -9.80
C GLU A 88 8.41 14.03 -9.38
N LEU A 89 7.98 14.11 -8.14
CA LEU A 89 7.28 15.29 -7.64
C LEU A 89 8.22 16.51 -7.52
N GLU A 90 9.48 16.32 -7.12
CA GLU A 90 10.48 17.40 -7.09
C GLU A 90 10.80 17.97 -8.48
N LYS A 91 10.68 17.17 -9.55
CA LYS A 91 10.83 17.65 -10.93
C LYS A 91 9.65 18.50 -11.41
N ARG A 92 8.46 18.30 -10.82
CA ARG A 92 7.19 18.89 -11.25
C ARG A 92 6.75 20.08 -10.44
N GLY A 93 7.44 20.39 -9.34
CA GLY A 93 7.12 21.52 -8.50
C GLY A 93 8.06 21.68 -7.33
N ASN A 94 7.83 22.73 -6.53
CA ASN A 94 8.60 22.96 -5.32
C ASN A 94 8.00 22.18 -4.16
N VAL A 95 8.73 21.17 -3.67
CA VAL A 95 8.35 20.37 -2.49
C VAL A 95 9.20 20.80 -1.31
N GLU A 96 8.59 21.37 -0.29
CA GLU A 96 9.28 21.82 0.93
C GLU A 96 9.21 20.81 2.07
N TYR A 97 8.15 20.02 2.10
CA TYR A 97 8.02 18.88 3.03
C TYR A 97 7.30 17.74 2.34
N PHE A 98 7.77 16.53 2.56
CA PHE A 98 7.14 15.32 2.09
C PHE A 98 7.29 14.20 3.14
N ALA A 99 6.18 13.61 3.53
CA ALA A 99 6.18 12.47 4.44
C ALA A 99 5.16 11.40 4.04
N PHE A 100 5.58 10.15 4.16
CA PHE A 100 4.68 9.00 4.17
C PHE A 100 4.15 8.79 5.58
N THR A 101 2.84 8.54 5.69
CA THR A 101 2.10 8.29 6.93
C THR A 101 1.07 7.18 6.68
N GLY A 102 0.03 7.07 7.49
CA GLY A 102 -1.08 6.16 7.26
C GLY A 102 -0.63 4.72 7.01
N ARG A 103 -1.06 4.16 5.89
CA ARG A 103 -0.73 2.77 5.50
C ARG A 103 0.75 2.49 5.32
N PHE A 104 1.55 3.52 5.01
CA PHE A 104 3.00 3.36 4.82
C PHE A 104 3.78 3.14 6.12
N VAL A 105 3.13 3.40 7.26
CA VAL A 105 3.65 3.20 8.61
C VAL A 105 2.69 2.39 9.48
N GLU A 106 1.79 1.62 8.83
CA GLU A 106 0.82 0.73 9.47
C GLU A 106 -0.17 1.44 10.43
N ARG A 107 -0.41 2.75 10.20
CA ARG A 107 -1.40 3.54 10.93
C ARG A 107 -2.71 3.64 10.16
N SER A 108 -3.81 3.26 10.80
CA SER A 108 -5.18 3.40 10.26
C SER A 108 -5.98 4.55 10.87
N ASP A 109 -5.40 5.24 11.85
CA ASP A 109 -6.03 6.33 12.62
C ASP A 109 -5.83 7.71 11.98
N VAL A 110 -5.05 7.82 10.91
CA VAL A 110 -4.84 9.04 10.15
C VAL A 110 -5.52 8.96 8.78
N PRO A 111 -6.18 10.04 8.33
CA PRO A 111 -6.96 10.02 7.08
C PRO A 111 -6.13 10.21 5.81
N THR A 112 -4.80 10.32 5.92
CA THR A 112 -3.91 10.54 4.78
C THR A 112 -2.70 9.60 4.83
N ASP A 113 -2.27 9.11 3.66
CA ASP A 113 -1.12 8.24 3.50
C ASP A 113 0.13 9.01 3.08
N ILE A 114 -0.07 10.19 2.46
CA ILE A 114 1.01 11.08 2.03
C ILE A 114 0.66 12.52 2.38
N VAL A 115 1.61 13.22 2.97
CA VAL A 115 1.53 14.69 3.17
C VAL A 115 2.60 15.36 2.36
N ILE A 116 2.19 16.35 1.58
CA ILE A 116 3.04 17.15 0.73
C ILE A 116 2.82 18.61 1.09
N VAL A 117 3.90 19.35 1.32
CA VAL A 117 3.84 20.81 1.48
C VAL A 117 4.67 21.45 0.39
N GLY A 118 4.07 22.34 -0.35
CA GLY A 118 4.74 23.03 -1.45
C GLY A 118 3.80 23.54 -2.52
N SER A 119 4.35 23.82 -3.67
CA SER A 119 3.63 24.30 -4.85
C SER A 119 3.84 23.34 -6.01
N ILE A 120 2.82 22.53 -6.30
CA ILE A 120 2.78 21.58 -7.40
C ILE A 120 1.44 21.77 -8.12
N ASP A 121 1.45 21.71 -9.43
CA ASP A 121 0.21 21.71 -10.21
C ASP A 121 -0.65 20.50 -9.83
N PRO A 122 -1.94 20.68 -9.45
CA PRO A 122 -2.79 19.59 -8.99
C PRO A 122 -2.96 18.47 -10.03
N ALA A 123 -2.97 18.79 -11.33
CA ALA A 123 -3.14 17.79 -12.38
C ALA A 123 -1.86 16.94 -12.55
N GLU A 124 -0.67 17.57 -12.41
CA GLU A 124 0.60 16.85 -12.42
C GLU A 124 0.75 15.95 -11.18
N LEU A 125 0.37 16.46 -10.00
CA LEU A 125 0.35 15.65 -8.78
C LEU A 125 -0.56 14.45 -8.93
N GLN A 126 -1.80 14.66 -9.40
CA GLN A 126 -2.77 13.57 -9.59
C GLN A 126 -2.24 12.50 -10.54
N ARG A 127 -1.61 12.89 -11.66
CA ARG A 127 -1.00 11.92 -12.60
C ARG A 127 0.09 11.08 -11.94
N SER A 128 0.96 11.72 -11.16
CA SER A 128 2.05 11.03 -10.45
C SER A 128 1.51 10.06 -9.38
N ILE A 129 0.46 10.47 -8.67
CA ILE A 129 -0.19 9.61 -7.66
C ILE A 129 -0.88 8.41 -8.32
N VAL A 130 -1.66 8.61 -9.40
CA VAL A 130 -2.31 7.50 -10.13
C VAL A 130 -1.29 6.48 -10.66
N GLN A 131 -0.17 6.95 -11.20
CA GLN A 131 0.90 6.05 -11.62
C GLN A 131 1.47 5.26 -10.44
N PHE A 132 1.73 5.91 -9.32
CA PHE A 132 2.26 5.28 -8.12
C PHE A 132 1.27 4.28 -7.49
N GLU A 133 -0.04 4.58 -7.52
CA GLU A 133 -1.13 3.66 -7.13
C GLU A 133 -1.14 2.41 -8.01
N GLY A 134 -0.94 2.56 -9.33
CA GLY A 134 -0.80 1.45 -10.26
C GLY A 134 0.35 0.52 -9.89
N ASP A 135 1.52 1.08 -9.55
CA ASP A 135 2.69 0.32 -9.13
C ASP A 135 2.51 -0.37 -7.77
N LEU A 136 1.73 0.24 -6.86
CA LEU A 136 1.44 -0.29 -5.54
C LEU A 136 0.27 -1.28 -5.52
N GLY A 137 -0.64 -1.19 -6.49
CA GLY A 137 -1.86 -2.00 -6.57
C GLY A 137 -2.95 -1.61 -5.57
N HIS A 138 -2.97 -0.37 -5.08
CA HIS A 138 -4.03 0.16 -4.22
C HIS A 138 -4.05 1.69 -4.23
N GLU A 139 -5.21 2.27 -3.95
CA GLU A 139 -5.45 3.71 -3.83
C GLU A 139 -4.72 4.32 -2.63
N ILE A 140 -4.35 5.59 -2.76
CA ILE A 140 -3.62 6.38 -1.76
C ILE A 140 -4.36 7.66 -1.46
N ASN A 141 -4.55 7.94 -0.18
CA ASN A 141 -5.03 9.23 0.28
C ASN A 141 -3.85 10.19 0.45
N TYR A 142 -3.86 11.32 -0.24
CA TYR A 142 -2.83 12.32 -0.10
C TYR A 142 -3.40 13.70 0.27
N THR A 143 -2.58 14.50 0.92
CA THR A 143 -2.89 15.88 1.29
C THR A 143 -1.77 16.79 0.76
N LEU A 144 -2.15 17.75 -0.09
CA LEU A 144 -1.27 18.83 -0.55
C LEU A 144 -1.65 20.10 0.20
N LEU A 145 -0.68 20.74 0.83
CA LEU A 145 -0.84 22.03 1.51
C LEU A 145 0.14 23.05 0.93
N PRO A 146 -0.31 24.27 0.60
CA PRO A 146 0.59 25.39 0.41
C PRO A 146 1.42 25.63 1.68
N LYS A 147 2.63 26.18 1.52
CA LYS A 147 3.54 26.47 2.65
C LYS A 147 2.89 27.36 3.70
N GLU A 148 2.23 28.42 3.27
CA GLU A 148 1.57 29.40 4.13
C GLU A 148 0.45 28.73 4.97
N GLU A 149 -0.34 27.88 4.33
CA GLU A 149 -1.41 27.13 5.03
C GLU A 149 -0.83 26.14 6.03
N PHE A 150 0.24 25.44 5.68
CA PHE A 150 0.92 24.52 6.60
C PHE A 150 1.45 25.25 7.83
N LEU A 151 2.13 26.39 7.65
CA LEU A 151 2.66 27.20 8.75
C LEU A 151 1.55 27.76 9.63
N TYR A 152 0.46 28.27 9.04
CA TYR A 152 -0.70 28.74 9.78
C TYR A 152 -1.34 27.61 10.60
N ARG A 153 -1.63 26.46 9.98
CA ARG A 153 -2.22 25.30 10.67
C ARG A 153 -1.35 24.81 11.82
N ARG A 154 -0.02 24.84 11.63
CA ARG A 154 0.93 24.50 12.69
C ARG A 154 0.87 25.50 13.86
N GLN A 155 0.80 26.79 13.55
CA GLN A 155 0.72 27.85 14.57
C GLN A 155 -0.56 27.76 15.44
N VAL A 156 -1.69 27.42 14.82
CA VAL A 156 -2.96 27.26 15.54
C VAL A 156 -3.13 25.85 16.14
N ALA A 157 -2.09 25.02 16.09
CA ALA A 157 -2.12 23.62 16.57
C ALA A 157 -3.28 22.81 15.97
N ASP A 158 -3.50 22.93 14.64
CA ASP A 158 -4.57 22.19 13.95
C ASP A 158 -4.50 20.71 14.24
N ARG A 159 -5.61 20.13 14.69
CA ARG A 159 -5.66 18.73 15.15
C ARG A 159 -5.24 17.72 14.08
N PHE A 160 -5.64 17.94 12.82
CA PHE A 160 -5.25 17.07 11.71
C PHE A 160 -3.75 17.11 11.50
N LEU A 161 -3.17 18.30 11.37
CA LEU A 161 -1.74 18.45 11.15
C LEU A 161 -0.91 17.93 12.34
N MET A 162 -1.34 18.21 13.57
CA MET A 162 -0.65 17.73 14.77
C MET A 162 -0.69 16.20 14.90
N SER A 163 -1.78 15.54 14.50
CA SER A 163 -1.87 14.08 14.49
C SER A 163 -0.86 13.43 13.52
N ILE A 164 -0.56 14.11 12.43
CA ILE A 164 0.44 13.67 11.46
C ILE A 164 1.86 13.96 11.95
N LEU A 165 2.11 15.20 12.39
CA LEU A 165 3.46 15.63 12.82
C LEU A 165 3.91 14.93 14.10
N GLY A 166 3.01 14.64 15.03
CA GLY A 166 3.30 13.92 16.28
C GLY A 166 3.32 12.41 16.16
N GLY A 167 2.83 11.85 15.03
CA GLY A 167 2.73 10.42 14.85
C GLY A 167 3.90 9.79 14.08
N GLU A 168 3.86 8.46 13.95
CA GLU A 168 4.81 7.74 13.11
C GLU A 168 4.68 8.18 11.65
N LYS A 169 5.81 8.45 11.01
CA LYS A 169 5.92 8.87 9.63
C LYS A 169 7.32 8.60 9.08
N VAL A 170 7.43 8.49 7.77
CA VAL A 170 8.72 8.44 7.06
C VAL A 170 8.89 9.75 6.31
N VAL A 171 9.71 10.65 6.84
CA VAL A 171 10.00 11.94 6.22
C VAL A 171 11.04 11.75 5.13
N MET A 172 10.71 12.18 3.90
CA MET A 172 11.59 12.11 2.74
C MET A 172 12.20 13.46 2.40
N ILE A 173 11.44 14.54 2.59
CA ILE A 173 11.90 15.92 2.41
C ILE A 173 11.47 16.71 3.64
N ASN A 174 12.40 17.48 4.22
CA ASN A 174 12.13 18.39 5.32
C ASN A 174 12.98 19.67 5.18
N ARG A 175 12.53 20.59 4.34
CA ARG A 175 13.14 21.92 4.16
C ARG A 175 12.52 22.96 5.11
N LEU A 176 11.48 22.57 5.86
CA LEU A 176 10.78 23.45 6.80
C LEU A 176 11.30 23.33 8.24
N GLY A 177 12.17 22.35 8.53
CA GLY A 177 12.74 22.15 9.86
C GLY A 177 11.71 21.73 10.92
N VAL A 178 10.74 20.91 10.57
CA VAL A 178 9.64 20.46 11.45
C VAL A 178 9.75 18.99 11.81
#